data_b67a14f64ee9b40415d55d196f3f84be
#
_entry.id   b67a14f64ee9b40415d55d196f3f84be
#
_cell.length_a   1.000
_cell.length_b   1.000
_cell.length_c   1.000
_cell.angle_alpha   90.00
_cell.angle_beta   90.00
_cell.angle_gamma   90.00
#
_symmetry.space_group_name_H-M   'P 1'
#
loop_
_entity.id
_entity.type
_entity.pdbx_description
1 polymer ?
#
loop_
_entity_poly.entity_id
_entity_poly.type
_entity_poly.pdbx_seq_one_letter_code
_entity_poly.pdbx_strand_id
1 'polypeptide(L)'
;MNADGKIEIERKYSVGADFAMPDLSGVPAVASVTGPRTYHLTAVYWDTPGFRLAAAHITLRRRTGGTDAGWHLKLPAGAERREVHAPLEAGTDSVPAELAGLVTGVTGDLPLRPIARLQTARTVRHLRDNAGQVLAEVADDQVTGSLPAPDGGAGSWQVSSTWREVEVELDHGSADLLAATRPLLLAAGAQPSPAASKLSLLLTTAGAMPPG
;
A
#
# COMPACT_ATOMS: atom_id res chain seq x y z
N MET A 1 -25.23 1.17 4.76
CA MET A 1 -24.25 0.38 4.00
C MET A 1 -23.28 -0.23 5.01
N ASN A 2 -23.12 -1.55 5.02
CA ASN A 2 -22.20 -2.22 5.95
C ASN A 2 -20.77 -1.85 5.55
N ALA A 3 -20.00 -1.31 6.49
CA ALA A 3 -18.57 -1.11 6.34
C ALA A 3 -17.85 -2.47 6.49
N ASP A 4 -18.20 -3.45 5.67
CA ASP A 4 -17.50 -4.72 5.58
C ASP A 4 -16.20 -4.50 4.83
N GLY A 5 -15.13 -4.21 5.60
CA GLY A 5 -13.80 -4.07 5.05
C GLY A 5 -13.22 -5.44 4.67
N LYS A 6 -12.51 -5.50 3.53
CA LYS A 6 -11.72 -6.69 3.13
C LYS A 6 -10.55 -6.86 4.10
N ILE A 7 -10.31 -8.09 4.55
CA ILE A 7 -9.08 -8.43 5.27
C ILE A 7 -7.98 -8.66 4.25
N GLU A 8 -6.86 -7.95 4.40
CA GLU A 8 -5.69 -8.08 3.55
C GLU A 8 -4.63 -8.94 4.25
N ILE A 9 -4.16 -9.96 3.56
CA ILE A 9 -3.06 -10.83 3.98
C ILE A 9 -1.96 -10.73 2.95
N GLU A 10 -0.86 -10.09 3.31
CA GLU A 10 0.23 -9.80 2.37
C GLU A 10 1.62 -10.04 2.99
N ARG A 11 2.63 -10.14 2.12
CA ARG A 11 4.04 -10.06 2.49
C ARG A 11 4.73 -9.03 1.61
N LYS A 12 5.60 -8.23 2.24
CA LYS A 12 6.35 -7.15 1.59
C LYS A 12 7.84 -7.44 1.62
N TYR A 13 8.50 -7.08 0.54
CA TYR A 13 9.94 -7.25 0.37
C TYR A 13 10.55 -5.98 -0.20
N SER A 14 11.67 -5.54 0.37
CA SER A 14 12.52 -4.53 -0.24
C SER A 14 13.39 -5.18 -1.29
N VAL A 15 13.56 -4.54 -2.44
CA VAL A 15 14.37 -5.05 -3.55
C VAL A 15 15.28 -3.97 -4.11
N GLY A 16 16.43 -4.36 -4.64
CA GLY A 16 17.36 -3.46 -5.32
C GLY A 16 16.86 -3.02 -6.71
N ALA A 17 17.52 -2.04 -7.30
CA ALA A 17 17.18 -1.56 -8.64
C ALA A 17 17.29 -2.67 -9.70
N ASP A 18 18.29 -3.55 -9.55
CA ASP A 18 18.58 -4.65 -10.48
C ASP A 18 17.74 -5.91 -10.23
N PHE A 19 16.78 -5.85 -9.31
CA PHE A 19 15.94 -7.00 -8.99
C PHE A 19 15.19 -7.49 -10.23
N ALA A 20 15.35 -8.78 -10.52
CA ALA A 20 14.56 -9.48 -11.54
C ALA A 20 13.53 -10.39 -10.85
N MET A 21 12.25 -10.20 -11.18
CA MET A 21 11.18 -11.04 -10.64
C MET A 21 11.43 -12.50 -11.04
N PRO A 22 11.54 -13.43 -10.08
CA PRO A 22 11.75 -14.84 -10.39
C PRO A 22 10.52 -15.45 -11.05
N ASP A 23 10.70 -16.62 -11.69
CA ASP A 23 9.60 -17.43 -12.15
C ASP A 23 8.82 -18.01 -10.96
N LEU A 24 7.54 -17.68 -10.87
CA LEU A 24 6.64 -18.14 -9.83
C LEU A 24 5.69 -19.25 -10.30
N SER A 25 5.86 -19.75 -11.52
CA SER A 25 4.98 -20.81 -12.08
C SER A 25 5.14 -22.16 -11.39
N GLY A 26 6.29 -22.39 -10.73
CA GLY A 26 6.56 -23.60 -9.94
C GLY A 26 6.01 -23.57 -8.50
N VAL A 27 5.32 -22.50 -8.10
CA VAL A 27 4.73 -22.40 -6.75
C VAL A 27 3.53 -23.37 -6.66
N PRO A 28 3.43 -24.18 -5.59
CA PRO A 28 2.30 -25.09 -5.40
C PRO A 28 0.94 -24.38 -5.53
N ALA A 29 -0.02 -25.06 -6.15
CA ALA A 29 -1.35 -24.57 -6.49
C ALA A 29 -1.41 -23.54 -7.63
N VAL A 30 -0.28 -22.99 -8.08
CA VAL A 30 -0.23 -22.07 -9.24
C VAL A 30 -0.20 -22.87 -10.53
N ALA A 31 -1.22 -22.69 -11.37
CA ALA A 31 -1.31 -23.29 -12.70
C ALA A 31 -0.81 -22.32 -13.78
N SER A 32 -0.94 -21.02 -13.56
CA SER A 32 -0.45 -20.01 -14.49
C SER A 32 -0.11 -18.70 -13.78
N VAL A 33 0.83 -17.95 -14.38
CA VAL A 33 1.20 -16.60 -13.98
C VAL A 33 0.86 -15.66 -15.12
N THR A 34 0.04 -14.65 -14.87
CA THR A 34 -0.37 -13.66 -15.87
C THR A 34 0.49 -12.40 -15.78
N GLY A 35 0.41 -11.57 -16.77
CA GLY A 35 1.07 -10.27 -16.81
C GLY A 35 2.43 -10.34 -17.49
N PRO A 36 3.34 -9.39 -17.32
CA PRO A 36 3.19 -8.21 -16.45
C PRO A 36 2.24 -7.15 -17.03
N ARG A 37 1.57 -6.41 -16.16
CA ARG A 37 0.77 -5.24 -16.51
C ARG A 37 1.15 -4.07 -15.62
N THR A 38 1.54 -2.93 -16.21
CA THR A 38 2.02 -1.77 -15.45
C THR A 38 0.93 -0.70 -15.34
N TYR A 39 0.79 -0.14 -14.14
CA TYR A 39 -0.09 0.96 -13.80
C TYR A 39 0.71 2.10 -13.17
N HIS A 40 0.27 3.34 -13.39
CA HIS A 40 0.77 4.51 -12.70
C HIS A 40 -0.25 4.97 -11.66
N LEU A 41 0.18 4.96 -10.40
CA LEU A 41 -0.66 5.29 -9.26
C LEU A 41 -0.15 6.56 -8.61
N THR A 42 -1.07 7.41 -8.16
CA THR A 42 -0.76 8.51 -7.24
C THR A 42 -1.63 8.39 -6.01
N ALA A 43 -1.00 8.32 -4.84
CA ALA A 43 -1.68 8.25 -3.55
C ALA A 43 -1.26 9.45 -2.70
N VAL A 44 -2.24 10.23 -2.24
CA VAL A 44 -2.06 11.28 -1.24
C VAL A 44 -2.56 10.75 0.09
N TYR A 45 -1.69 10.76 1.10
CA TYR A 45 -1.99 10.31 2.45
C TYR A 45 -2.43 11.47 3.32
N TRP A 46 -3.40 11.19 4.17
CA TRP A 46 -4.02 12.18 5.05
C TRP A 46 -3.86 11.76 6.50
N ASP A 47 -3.52 12.72 7.37
CA ASP A 47 -3.38 12.52 8.81
C ASP A 47 -3.55 13.85 9.53
N THR A 48 -3.57 13.81 10.85
CA THR A 48 -3.48 15.00 11.70
C THR A 48 -2.07 15.62 11.63
N PRO A 49 -1.89 16.90 12.03
CA PRO A 49 -0.57 17.52 12.08
C PRO A 49 0.47 16.75 12.92
N GLY A 50 0.03 15.97 13.92
CA GLY A 50 0.88 15.18 14.80
C GLY A 50 0.97 13.70 14.43
N PHE A 51 0.58 13.30 13.22
CA PHE A 51 0.67 11.91 12.71
C PHE A 51 -0.07 10.87 13.58
N ARG A 52 -1.22 11.22 14.16
CA ARG A 52 -1.96 10.33 15.08
C ARG A 52 -2.42 9.04 14.40
N LEU A 53 -2.83 9.10 13.13
CA LEU A 53 -3.22 7.89 12.39
C LEU A 53 -2.00 6.99 12.17
N ALA A 54 -0.88 7.55 11.70
CA ALA A 54 0.34 6.80 11.47
C ALA A 54 0.88 6.17 12.76
N ALA A 55 0.85 6.90 13.90
CA ALA A 55 1.22 6.39 15.22
C ALA A 55 0.31 5.23 15.68
N ALA A 56 -0.96 5.23 15.28
CA ALA A 56 -1.90 4.14 15.52
C ALA A 56 -1.88 3.04 14.45
N HIS A 57 -0.87 3.02 13.54
CA HIS A 57 -0.76 2.10 12.41
C HIS A 57 -1.94 2.15 11.42
N ILE A 58 -2.65 3.27 11.38
CA ILE A 58 -3.75 3.55 10.46
C ILE A 58 -3.22 4.32 9.27
N THR A 59 -3.68 3.99 8.07
CA THR A 59 -3.39 4.79 6.86
C THR A 59 -4.70 5.19 6.18
N LEU A 60 -4.83 6.48 5.88
CA LEU A 60 -5.92 7.04 5.09
C LEU A 60 -5.33 7.70 3.86
N ARG A 61 -5.74 7.24 2.67
CA ARG A 61 -5.22 7.77 1.41
C ARG A 61 -6.31 7.96 0.37
N ARG A 62 -6.13 8.97 -0.48
CA ARG A 62 -6.83 9.13 -1.74
C ARG A 62 -5.93 8.65 -2.87
N ARG A 63 -6.35 7.62 -3.62
CA ARG A 63 -5.58 7.06 -4.73
C ARG A 63 -6.26 7.32 -6.06
N THR A 64 -5.47 7.71 -7.05
CA THR A 64 -5.85 7.83 -8.46
C THR A 64 -4.96 6.92 -9.31
N GLY A 65 -5.48 6.54 -10.47
CA GLY A 65 -4.84 5.56 -11.36
C GLY A 65 -5.07 4.12 -10.92
N GLY A 66 -4.75 3.17 -11.81
CA GLY A 66 -4.98 1.75 -11.57
C GLY A 66 -6.45 1.35 -11.68
N THR A 67 -6.77 0.18 -11.13
CA THR A 67 -8.10 -0.44 -11.20
C THR A 67 -8.97 -0.15 -9.98
N ASP A 68 -8.40 0.37 -8.90
CA ASP A 68 -9.02 0.59 -7.60
C ASP A 68 -8.85 2.04 -7.11
N ALA A 69 -9.02 3.01 -8.02
CA ALA A 69 -9.02 4.41 -7.67
C ALA A 69 -10.12 4.72 -6.65
N GLY A 70 -9.76 5.43 -5.56
CA GLY A 70 -10.68 5.66 -4.45
C GLY A 70 -9.98 6.18 -3.20
N TRP A 71 -10.77 6.32 -2.15
CA TRP A 71 -10.30 6.50 -0.80
C TRP A 71 -10.12 5.14 -0.13
N HIS A 72 -9.01 4.95 0.55
CA HIS A 72 -8.64 3.72 1.22
C HIS A 72 -8.27 4.03 2.67
N LEU A 73 -8.98 3.43 3.61
CA LEU A 73 -8.68 3.47 5.02
C LEU A 73 -8.27 2.08 5.47
N LYS A 74 -7.01 1.91 5.88
CA LYS A 74 -6.52 0.66 6.44
C LYS A 74 -6.39 0.78 7.95
N LEU A 75 -7.09 -0.09 8.65
CA LEU A 75 -7.14 -0.19 10.11
C LEU A 75 -6.41 -1.44 10.59
N PRO A 76 -5.71 -1.42 11.74
CA PRO A 76 -5.14 -2.62 12.32
C PRO A 76 -6.25 -3.59 12.75
N ALA A 77 -6.06 -4.89 12.47
CA ALA A 77 -6.98 -5.97 12.83
C ALA A 77 -6.17 -7.19 13.32
N GLY A 78 -5.58 -7.07 14.51
CA GLY A 78 -4.63 -8.06 15.02
C GLY A 78 -3.34 -8.09 14.19
N ALA A 79 -3.00 -9.26 13.63
CA ALA A 79 -1.85 -9.43 12.72
C ALA A 79 -2.15 -9.02 11.26
N GLU A 80 -3.39 -8.72 10.95
CA GLU A 80 -3.91 -8.42 9.62
C GLU A 80 -4.36 -6.95 9.53
N ARG A 81 -4.83 -6.54 8.36
CA ARG A 81 -5.40 -5.21 8.14
C ARG A 81 -6.80 -5.31 7.55
N ARG A 82 -7.69 -4.51 8.10
CA ARG A 82 -9.02 -4.29 7.52
C ARG A 82 -8.96 -3.04 6.63
N GLU A 83 -9.28 -3.18 5.35
CA GLU A 83 -9.42 -2.05 4.45
C GLU A 83 -10.89 -1.67 4.25
N VAL A 84 -11.18 -0.37 4.38
CA VAL A 84 -12.46 0.24 4.03
C VAL A 84 -12.22 1.15 2.83
N HIS A 85 -13.02 0.97 1.79
CA HIS A 85 -12.92 1.71 0.53
C HIS A 85 -14.13 2.63 0.34
N ALA A 86 -13.87 3.86 -0.16
CA ALA A 86 -14.91 4.76 -0.65
C ALA A 86 -14.55 5.30 -2.04
N PRO A 87 -15.52 5.49 -2.94
CA PRO A 87 -15.26 5.99 -4.29
C PRO A 87 -14.77 7.43 -4.28
N LEU A 88 -14.13 7.84 -5.38
CA LEU A 88 -13.82 9.26 -5.61
C LEU A 88 -15.11 9.98 -6.02
N GLU A 89 -15.41 11.05 -5.31
CA GLU A 89 -16.48 11.96 -5.71
C GLU A 89 -15.91 13.09 -6.59
N ALA A 90 -16.63 13.41 -7.64
CA ALA A 90 -16.21 14.47 -8.56
C ALA A 90 -16.20 15.84 -7.84
N GLY A 91 -15.09 16.57 -8.00
CA GLY A 91 -14.95 17.93 -7.48
C GLY A 91 -14.62 18.04 -5.98
N THR A 92 -14.39 16.92 -5.27
CA THR A 92 -13.96 16.96 -3.86
C THR A 92 -12.62 16.27 -3.66
N ASP A 93 -11.70 16.97 -2.99
CA ASP A 93 -10.43 16.41 -2.51
C ASP A 93 -10.42 16.25 -0.98
N SER A 94 -11.59 16.39 -0.32
CA SER A 94 -11.73 16.22 1.12
C SER A 94 -12.00 14.76 1.49
N VAL A 95 -11.58 14.38 2.69
CA VAL A 95 -11.85 13.05 3.24
C VAL A 95 -13.36 12.84 3.38
N PRO A 96 -13.94 11.74 2.85
CA PRO A 96 -15.34 11.40 3.06
C PRO A 96 -15.71 11.35 4.55
N ALA A 97 -16.85 11.94 4.91
CA ALA A 97 -17.30 12.03 6.31
C ALA A 97 -17.42 10.67 6.99
N GLU A 98 -17.83 9.63 6.24
CA GLU A 98 -17.90 8.25 6.74
C GLU A 98 -16.53 7.70 7.16
N LEU A 99 -15.46 7.96 6.37
CA LEU A 99 -14.10 7.52 6.70
C LEU A 99 -13.51 8.36 7.83
N ALA A 100 -13.75 9.67 7.84
CA ALA A 100 -13.36 10.54 8.95
C ALA A 100 -14.00 10.09 10.27
N GLY A 101 -15.29 9.71 10.24
CA GLY A 101 -16.01 9.18 11.41
C GLY A 101 -15.38 7.92 12.00
N LEU A 102 -14.85 7.01 11.16
CA LEU A 102 -14.20 5.78 11.62
C LEU A 102 -12.89 6.03 12.39
N VAL A 103 -12.25 7.17 12.21
CA VAL A 103 -10.96 7.51 12.84
C VAL A 103 -11.06 8.60 13.89
N THR A 104 -12.25 9.14 14.18
CA THR A 104 -12.47 10.22 15.15
C THR A 104 -11.93 9.87 16.55
N GLY A 105 -12.01 8.60 16.96
CA GLY A 105 -11.46 8.13 18.24
C GLY A 105 -9.93 8.31 18.36
N VAL A 106 -9.22 8.39 17.23
CA VAL A 106 -7.76 8.60 17.17
C VAL A 106 -7.43 10.06 16.90
N THR A 107 -8.15 10.70 15.97
CA THR A 107 -7.88 12.08 15.54
C THR A 107 -8.40 13.13 16.53
N GLY A 108 -9.49 12.81 17.26
CA GLY A 108 -10.25 13.80 18.01
C GLY A 108 -10.79 14.87 17.06
N ASP A 109 -10.77 16.13 17.50
CA ASP A 109 -11.23 17.30 16.73
C ASP A 109 -10.14 17.88 15.79
N LEU A 110 -8.98 17.20 15.66
CA LEU A 110 -7.90 17.71 14.83
C LEU A 110 -8.23 17.51 13.33
N PRO A 111 -7.94 18.50 12.49
CA PRO A 111 -8.20 18.43 11.08
C PRO A 111 -7.27 17.40 10.41
N LEU A 112 -7.84 16.62 9.49
CA LEU A 112 -7.09 15.78 8.56
C LEU A 112 -6.56 16.65 7.43
N ARG A 113 -5.28 16.49 7.09
CA ARG A 113 -4.60 17.21 6.00
C ARG A 113 -3.70 16.28 5.21
N PRO A 114 -3.36 16.61 3.96
CA PRO A 114 -2.34 15.91 3.20
C PRO A 114 -0.99 15.97 3.91
N ILE A 115 -0.35 14.81 4.12
CA ILE A 115 0.94 14.69 4.83
C ILE A 115 2.03 14.06 3.96
N ALA A 116 1.66 13.29 2.94
CA ALA A 116 2.59 12.62 2.05
C ALA A 116 1.93 12.34 0.71
N ARG A 117 2.75 12.26 -0.35
CA ARG A 117 2.33 11.79 -1.68
C ARG A 117 3.26 10.68 -2.13
N LEU A 118 2.69 9.57 -2.60
CA LEU A 118 3.41 8.50 -3.26
C LEU A 118 2.99 8.42 -4.72
N GLN A 119 3.97 8.39 -5.61
CA GLN A 119 3.80 8.06 -7.02
C GLN A 119 4.45 6.70 -7.27
N THR A 120 3.69 5.76 -7.84
CA THR A 120 4.13 4.37 -7.98
C THR A 120 3.94 3.91 -9.41
N ALA A 121 5.02 3.42 -10.03
CA ALA A 121 4.90 2.57 -11.21
C ALA A 121 4.79 1.13 -10.71
N ARG A 122 3.55 0.59 -10.73
CA ARG A 122 3.21 -0.75 -10.24
C ARG A 122 3.12 -1.73 -11.38
N THR A 123 3.95 -2.78 -11.37
CA THR A 123 3.86 -3.88 -12.33
C THR A 123 3.26 -5.11 -11.64
N VAL A 124 2.08 -5.51 -12.09
CA VAL A 124 1.25 -6.58 -11.49
C VAL A 124 1.36 -7.88 -12.29
N ARG A 125 1.42 -8.99 -11.56
CA ARG A 125 1.20 -10.36 -12.02
C ARG A 125 0.18 -11.03 -11.14
N HIS A 126 -0.66 -11.90 -11.70
CA HIS A 126 -1.58 -12.72 -10.92
C HIS A 126 -1.14 -14.18 -10.97
N LEU A 127 -1.08 -14.80 -9.80
CA LEU A 127 -0.93 -16.25 -9.65
C LEU A 127 -2.33 -16.85 -9.69
N ARG A 128 -2.57 -17.78 -10.63
CA ARG A 128 -3.89 -18.38 -10.84
C ARG A 128 -3.84 -19.90 -10.69
N ASP A 129 -4.93 -20.46 -10.20
CA ASP A 129 -5.15 -21.90 -10.15
C ASP A 129 -5.60 -22.48 -11.51
N ASN A 130 -5.86 -23.79 -11.54
CA ASN A 130 -6.36 -24.50 -12.73
C ASN A 130 -7.77 -24.06 -13.18
N ALA A 131 -8.57 -23.47 -12.29
CA ALA A 131 -9.88 -22.90 -12.62
C ALA A 131 -9.78 -21.46 -13.14
N GLY A 132 -8.57 -20.86 -13.16
CA GLY A 132 -8.34 -19.49 -13.56
C GLY A 132 -8.63 -18.47 -12.45
N GLN A 133 -8.94 -18.92 -11.21
CA GLN A 133 -9.16 -18.04 -10.07
C GLN A 133 -7.83 -17.41 -9.64
N VAL A 134 -7.86 -16.13 -9.28
CA VAL A 134 -6.68 -15.43 -8.75
C VAL A 134 -6.43 -15.91 -7.33
N LEU A 135 -5.27 -16.51 -7.10
CA LEU A 135 -4.81 -16.92 -5.77
C LEU A 135 -4.11 -15.78 -5.05
N ALA A 136 -3.26 -15.03 -5.78
CA ALA A 136 -2.56 -13.87 -5.26
C ALA A 136 -2.22 -12.88 -6.36
N GLU A 137 -2.12 -11.61 -5.99
CA GLU A 137 -1.47 -10.56 -6.76
C GLU A 137 0.00 -10.44 -6.32
N VAL A 138 0.91 -10.34 -7.28
CA VAL A 138 2.32 -10.01 -7.07
C VAL A 138 2.57 -8.66 -7.72
N ALA A 139 2.80 -7.64 -6.89
CA ALA A 139 3.05 -6.27 -7.30
C ALA A 139 4.54 -5.94 -7.13
N ASP A 140 5.17 -5.43 -8.18
CA ASP A 140 6.52 -4.88 -8.21
C ASP A 140 6.39 -3.37 -8.35
N ASP A 141 6.69 -2.64 -7.28
CA ASP A 141 6.43 -1.22 -7.13
C ASP A 141 7.73 -0.41 -7.16
N GLN A 142 7.86 0.48 -8.14
CA GLN A 142 8.85 1.56 -8.12
C GLN A 142 8.18 2.81 -7.55
N VAL A 143 8.63 3.25 -6.39
CA VAL A 143 7.95 4.28 -5.60
C VAL A 143 8.79 5.55 -5.49
N THR A 144 8.14 6.70 -5.70
CA THR A 144 8.67 8.03 -5.37
C THR A 144 7.82 8.62 -4.25
N GLY A 145 8.42 8.82 -3.09
CA GLY A 145 7.81 9.44 -1.92
C GLY A 145 8.12 10.92 -1.82
N SER A 146 7.10 11.73 -1.55
CA SER A 146 7.22 13.18 -1.38
C SER A 146 6.50 13.64 -0.11
N LEU A 147 7.06 14.66 0.54
CA LEU A 147 6.47 15.37 1.66
C LEU A 147 6.01 16.77 1.22
N PRO A 148 5.11 17.44 1.97
CA PRO A 148 4.78 18.84 1.71
C PRO A 148 6.04 19.70 1.68
N ALA A 149 6.18 20.56 0.66
CA ALA A 149 7.32 21.46 0.58
C ALA A 149 7.24 22.53 1.68
N PRO A 150 8.33 22.79 2.44
CA PRO A 150 8.33 23.73 3.56
C PRO A 150 7.84 25.14 3.19
N ASP A 151 8.31 25.64 2.05
CA ASP A 151 8.00 26.98 1.53
C ASP A 151 6.96 26.97 0.41
N GLY A 152 6.32 25.80 0.16
CA GLY A 152 5.33 25.62 -0.87
C GLY A 152 3.92 25.96 -0.41
N GLY A 153 3.11 26.54 -1.28
CA GLY A 153 1.66 26.67 -1.07
C GLY A 153 0.98 25.29 -0.95
N ALA A 154 -0.29 25.27 -0.58
CA ALA A 154 -1.07 24.04 -0.48
C ALA A 154 -0.95 23.21 -1.76
N GLY A 155 -0.58 21.93 -1.61
CA GLY A 155 -0.40 21.00 -2.74
C GLY A 155 1.02 20.98 -3.36
N SER A 156 1.99 21.75 -2.85
CA SER A 156 3.38 21.68 -3.26
C SER A 156 4.08 20.50 -2.57
N TRP A 157 4.85 19.72 -3.36
CA TRP A 157 5.47 18.49 -2.91
C TRP A 157 6.98 18.49 -3.22
N GLN A 158 7.77 18.07 -2.24
CA GLN A 158 9.20 17.85 -2.39
C GLN A 158 9.50 16.36 -2.31
N VAL A 159 10.22 15.81 -3.30
CA VAL A 159 10.67 14.41 -3.29
C VAL A 159 11.59 14.21 -2.10
N SER A 160 11.31 13.19 -1.29
CA SER A 160 12.08 12.83 -0.10
C SER A 160 12.85 11.54 -0.30
N SER A 161 12.26 10.54 -0.94
CA SER A 161 12.91 9.25 -1.18
C SER A 161 12.34 8.51 -2.37
N THR A 162 13.14 7.58 -2.90
CA THR A 162 12.74 6.61 -3.92
C THR A 162 13.15 5.22 -3.47
N TRP A 163 12.30 4.20 -3.73
CA TRP A 163 12.62 2.79 -3.45
C TRP A 163 11.87 1.87 -4.39
N ARG A 164 12.22 0.59 -4.33
CA ARG A 164 11.51 -0.47 -5.02
C ARG A 164 11.15 -1.56 -4.02
N GLU A 165 9.94 -2.07 -4.09
CA GLU A 165 9.46 -3.14 -3.24
C GLU A 165 8.57 -4.11 -4.01
N VAL A 166 8.49 -5.33 -3.51
CA VAL A 166 7.58 -6.36 -4.01
C VAL A 166 6.57 -6.68 -2.92
N GLU A 167 5.29 -6.73 -3.29
CA GLU A 167 4.19 -7.17 -2.44
C GLU A 167 3.59 -8.46 -3.02
N VAL A 168 3.30 -9.44 -2.16
CA VAL A 168 2.49 -10.60 -2.51
C VAL A 168 1.26 -10.56 -1.62
N GLU A 169 0.11 -10.26 -2.22
CA GLU A 169 -1.19 -10.14 -1.53
C GLU A 169 -2.08 -11.31 -1.92
N LEU A 170 -2.66 -12.00 -0.93
CA LEU A 170 -3.62 -13.08 -1.17
C LEU A 170 -4.96 -12.52 -1.62
N ASP A 171 -5.55 -13.16 -2.62
CA ASP A 171 -6.95 -12.99 -2.98
C ASP A 171 -7.74 -14.23 -2.51
N HIS A 172 -7.68 -15.34 -3.26
CA HIS A 172 -8.30 -16.61 -2.88
C HIS A 172 -7.27 -17.68 -2.46
N GLY A 173 -5.99 -17.33 -2.42
CA GLY A 173 -4.92 -18.22 -1.98
C GLY A 173 -4.86 -18.40 -0.48
N SER A 174 -4.10 -19.40 -0.02
CA SER A 174 -3.84 -19.66 1.39
C SER A 174 -2.51 -19.05 1.87
N ALA A 175 -2.30 -19.02 3.17
CA ALA A 175 -1.02 -18.62 3.76
C ALA A 175 0.16 -19.47 3.28
N ASP A 176 -0.08 -20.73 2.87
CA ASP A 176 0.96 -21.61 2.30
C ASP A 176 1.50 -21.08 0.98
N LEU A 177 0.67 -20.36 0.19
CA LEU A 177 1.13 -19.71 -1.04
C LEU A 177 2.18 -18.63 -0.73
N LEU A 178 1.96 -17.82 0.31
CA LEU A 178 2.95 -16.83 0.77
C LEU A 178 4.22 -17.50 1.28
N ALA A 179 4.10 -18.63 1.97
CA ALA A 179 5.25 -19.39 2.44
C ALA A 179 6.05 -19.97 1.27
N ALA A 180 5.38 -20.46 0.22
CA ALA A 180 6.02 -21.04 -0.96
C ALA A 180 6.66 -20.00 -1.90
N THR A 181 6.08 -18.79 -2.03
CA THR A 181 6.69 -17.71 -2.84
C THR A 181 7.93 -17.12 -2.19
N ARG A 182 7.99 -17.09 -0.85
CA ARG A 182 9.08 -16.46 -0.10
C ARG A 182 10.49 -16.92 -0.49
N PRO A 183 10.83 -18.24 -0.50
CA PRO A 183 12.18 -18.68 -0.82
C PRO A 183 12.63 -18.28 -2.23
N LEU A 184 11.71 -18.22 -3.21
CA LEU A 184 12.01 -17.81 -4.57
C LEU A 184 12.38 -16.31 -4.63
N LEU A 185 11.62 -15.47 -3.93
CA LEU A 185 11.90 -14.03 -3.84
C LEU A 185 13.23 -13.77 -3.11
N LEU A 186 13.49 -14.46 -1.99
CA LEU A 186 14.74 -14.30 -1.27
C LEU A 186 15.95 -14.75 -2.09
N ALA A 187 15.84 -15.86 -2.83
CA ALA A 187 16.89 -16.35 -3.73
C ALA A 187 17.17 -15.36 -4.88
N ALA A 188 16.16 -14.60 -5.32
CA ALA A 188 16.29 -13.53 -6.30
C ALA A 188 16.85 -12.21 -5.71
N GLY A 189 17.17 -12.17 -4.41
CA GLY A 189 17.77 -11.00 -3.74
C GLY A 189 16.79 -10.09 -3.02
N ALA A 190 15.50 -10.45 -2.93
CA ALA A 190 14.55 -9.71 -2.11
C ALA A 190 14.86 -9.88 -0.62
N GLN A 191 14.58 -8.84 0.18
CA GLN A 191 14.70 -8.88 1.64
C GLN A 191 13.34 -8.59 2.27
N PRO A 192 12.93 -9.28 3.35
CA PRO A 192 11.69 -8.93 4.05
C PRO A 192 11.68 -7.45 4.42
N SER A 193 10.62 -6.74 4.06
CA SER A 193 10.51 -5.32 4.42
C SER A 193 10.25 -5.17 5.92
N PRO A 194 11.02 -4.32 6.63
CA PRO A 194 10.76 -4.01 8.03
C PRO A 194 9.58 -3.05 8.21
N ALA A 195 9.17 -2.38 7.13
CA ALA A 195 8.15 -1.34 7.19
C ALA A 195 6.73 -1.92 7.08
N ALA A 196 5.86 -1.51 7.98
CA ALA A 196 4.45 -1.93 7.99
C ALA A 196 3.66 -1.38 6.79
N SER A 197 4.08 -0.25 6.21
CA SER A 197 3.45 0.38 5.04
C SER A 197 4.43 1.25 4.27
N LYS A 198 4.10 1.56 3.00
CA LYS A 198 4.85 2.55 2.19
C LYS A 198 4.93 3.92 2.89
N LEU A 199 3.84 4.33 3.56
CA LEU A 199 3.81 5.58 4.32
C LEU A 199 4.79 5.55 5.49
N SER A 200 4.77 4.48 6.30
CA SER A 200 5.70 4.37 7.45
C SER A 200 7.16 4.37 7.00
N LEU A 201 7.48 3.69 5.88
CA LEU A 201 8.82 3.72 5.30
C LEU A 201 9.24 5.14 4.93
N LEU A 202 8.37 5.88 4.20
CA LEU A 202 8.65 7.27 3.82
C LEU A 202 8.87 8.16 5.04
N LEU A 203 7.95 8.14 6.00
CA LEU A 203 8.01 9.01 7.18
C LEU A 203 9.24 8.72 8.06
N THR A 204 9.58 7.44 8.23
CA THR A 204 10.78 7.03 8.98
C THR A 204 12.06 7.45 8.26
N THR A 205 12.16 7.20 6.96
CA THR A 205 13.35 7.57 6.15
C THR A 205 13.55 9.08 6.11
N ALA A 206 12.47 9.85 6.11
CA ALA A 206 12.52 11.31 6.11
C ALA A 206 12.73 11.93 7.51
N GLY A 207 12.77 11.11 8.58
CA GLY A 207 12.82 11.61 9.96
C GLY A 207 11.59 12.45 10.35
N ALA A 208 10.46 12.25 9.66
CA ALA A 208 9.25 13.04 9.86
C ALA A 208 8.38 12.54 11.02
N MET A 209 8.54 11.26 11.42
CA MET A 209 7.89 10.72 12.62
C MET A 209 8.86 10.79 13.82
N PRO A 210 8.37 11.18 15.00
CA PRO A 210 9.15 11.00 16.21
C PRO A 210 9.45 9.50 16.40
N PRO A 211 10.63 9.14 16.96
CA PRO A 211 10.88 7.77 17.36
C PRO A 211 9.81 7.33 18.34
N GLY A 212 9.18 6.16 18.07
CA GLY A 212 8.18 5.56 18.96
C GLY A 212 8.78 5.04 20.27
#